data_c16e687b3250deae0654ba27b12ed6e2
#
_entry.id   c16e687b3250deae0654ba27b12ed6e2
#
_cell.length_a   1.000
_cell.length_b   1.000
_cell.length_c   1.000
_cell.angle_alpha   90.00
_cell.angle_beta   90.00
_cell.angle_gamma   90.00
#
_symmetry.space_group_name_H-M   'P 1'
#
loop_
_entity.id
_entity.type
_entity.pdbx_description
1 polymer ?
#
loop_
_entity_poly.entity_id
_entity_poly.type
_entity_poly.pdbx_seq_one_letter_code
_entity_poly.pdbx_strand_id
1 'polypeptide(L)'
;MNERLQKQMDFILEIDKEKNIFRQTHLTNHGRNENDAEHAWHMAIMTYLLKEHANEKIDVAKTMMMCLIHDIVEIDAGDTYAYDTEGLKTQKAREDLAKERIYSILPDDQKAELIALFDEFEANETPEARFAHAMDNF
;
A
#
# COMPACT_ATOMS: atom_id res chain seq x y z
N MET A 1 26.10 0.04 -14.14
CA MET A 1 24.92 -0.60 -13.52
C MET A 1 24.05 -1.14 -14.66
N ASN A 2 23.57 -2.37 -14.55
CA ASN A 2 22.74 -2.91 -15.62
C ASN A 2 21.34 -2.24 -15.58
N GLU A 3 20.62 -2.39 -16.68
CA GLU A 3 19.30 -1.74 -16.84
C GLU A 3 18.29 -2.22 -15.79
N ARG A 4 18.28 -3.52 -15.49
CA ARG A 4 17.35 -4.08 -14.50
C ARG A 4 17.62 -3.46 -13.12
N LEU A 5 18.86 -3.44 -12.69
CA LEU A 5 19.22 -2.86 -11.39
C LEU A 5 18.89 -1.37 -11.35
N GLN A 6 19.12 -0.66 -12.45
CA GLN A 6 18.81 0.77 -12.48
C GLN A 6 17.31 1.02 -12.25
N LYS A 7 16.45 0.23 -12.91
CA LYS A 7 14.99 0.35 -12.71
C LYS A 7 14.59 0.06 -11.27
N GLN A 8 15.21 -0.96 -10.67
CA GLN A 8 14.93 -1.29 -9.27
C GLN A 8 15.36 -0.16 -8.34
N MET A 9 16.52 0.43 -8.58
CA MET A 9 17.00 1.56 -7.78
C MET A 9 16.12 2.79 -7.97
N ASP A 10 15.68 3.04 -9.20
CA ASP A 10 14.77 4.17 -9.46
C ASP A 10 13.45 4.01 -8.71
N PHE A 11 12.92 2.80 -8.64
CA PHE A 11 11.71 2.52 -7.88
C PHE A 11 11.93 2.72 -6.38
N ILE A 12 13.07 2.23 -5.86
CA ILE A 12 13.41 2.40 -4.44
C ILE A 12 13.45 3.88 -4.07
N LEU A 13 14.03 4.71 -4.95
CA LEU A 13 14.06 6.15 -4.72
C LEU A 13 12.67 6.78 -4.82
N GLU A 14 11.86 6.29 -5.72
CA GLU A 14 10.50 6.82 -5.91
C GLU A 14 9.63 6.58 -4.67
N ILE A 15 9.66 5.36 -4.12
CA ILE A 15 8.81 5.03 -2.98
C ILE A 15 9.22 5.74 -1.68
N ASP A 16 10.40 6.31 -1.63
CA ASP A 16 10.81 7.14 -0.50
C ASP A 16 9.86 8.31 -0.29
N LYS A 17 9.20 8.77 -1.35
CA LYS A 17 8.22 9.86 -1.29
C LYS A 17 7.03 9.52 -0.41
N GLU A 18 6.73 8.24 -0.18
CA GLU A 18 5.63 7.80 0.67
C GLU A 18 5.78 8.33 2.10
N LYS A 19 7.02 8.57 2.53
CA LYS A 19 7.31 9.11 3.86
C LYS A 19 6.78 10.54 4.04
N ASN A 20 6.45 11.22 2.94
CA ASN A 20 5.91 12.58 2.97
C ASN A 20 4.41 12.63 2.73
N ILE A 21 3.74 11.47 2.65
CA ILE A 21 2.30 11.40 2.48
C ILE A 21 1.69 11.14 3.86
N PHE A 22 1.02 12.15 4.42
CA PHE A 22 0.48 12.07 5.77
C PHE A 22 -0.98 11.66 5.74
N ARG A 23 -1.34 10.74 6.64
CA ARG A 23 -2.70 10.25 6.80
C ARG A 23 -3.54 11.31 7.49
N GLN A 24 -4.85 11.26 7.27
CA GLN A 24 -5.79 12.18 7.92
C GLN A 24 -6.00 11.84 9.40
N THR A 25 -5.54 10.67 9.87
CA THR A 25 -5.65 10.26 11.27
C THR A 25 -4.37 10.62 12.02
N HIS A 26 -4.52 10.99 13.30
CA HIS A 26 -3.39 11.31 14.16
C HIS A 26 -2.83 10.06 14.83
N LEU A 27 -1.57 10.12 15.26
CA LEU A 27 -0.98 9.12 16.13
C LEU A 27 -1.65 9.15 17.50
N THR A 28 -1.60 8.01 18.21
CA THR A 28 -2.19 7.90 19.55
C THR A 28 -1.59 8.90 20.54
N ASN A 29 -0.34 9.33 20.33
CA ASN A 29 0.31 10.31 21.19
C ASN A 29 -0.05 11.77 20.83
N HIS A 30 -0.90 11.96 19.82
CA HIS A 30 -1.40 13.28 19.38
C HIS A 30 -0.32 14.24 18.88
N GLY A 31 0.91 13.74 18.65
CA GLY A 31 2.03 14.60 18.28
C GLY A 31 2.02 15.03 16.82
N ARG A 32 1.51 14.21 15.95
CA ARG A 32 1.51 14.47 14.50
C ARG A 32 0.63 13.45 13.79
N ASN A 33 0.40 13.68 12.49
CA ASN A 33 -0.26 12.67 11.65
C ASN A 33 0.75 11.58 11.29
N GLU A 34 0.25 10.36 11.17
CA GLU A 34 1.04 9.22 10.72
C GLU A 34 1.25 9.32 9.21
N ASN A 35 2.48 9.06 8.73
CA ASN A 35 2.69 8.98 7.29
C ASN A 35 2.40 7.56 6.78
N ASP A 36 2.27 7.42 5.45
CA ASP A 36 1.88 6.16 4.84
C ASP A 36 2.91 5.05 5.06
N ALA A 37 4.20 5.38 5.08
CA ALA A 37 5.24 4.39 5.31
C ALA A 37 5.16 3.81 6.74
N GLU A 38 4.92 4.67 7.73
CA GLU A 38 4.75 4.25 9.12
C GLU A 38 3.52 3.35 9.26
N HIS A 39 2.43 3.73 8.60
CA HIS A 39 1.20 2.95 8.63
C HIS A 39 1.41 1.56 8.00
N ALA A 40 2.06 1.50 6.85
CA ALA A 40 2.34 0.24 6.17
C ALA A 40 3.22 -0.69 7.01
N TRP A 41 4.27 -0.13 7.62
CA TRP A 41 5.15 -0.87 8.52
C TRP A 41 4.36 -1.45 9.69
N HIS A 42 3.52 -0.62 10.33
CA HIS A 42 2.72 -1.03 11.49
C HIS A 42 1.76 -2.16 11.12
N MET A 43 1.06 -2.03 9.99
CA MET A 43 0.16 -3.07 9.48
C MET A 43 0.88 -4.40 9.24
N ALA A 44 2.09 -4.34 8.67
CA ALA A 44 2.84 -5.56 8.37
C ALA A 44 3.23 -6.30 9.65
N ILE A 45 3.66 -5.58 10.67
CA ILE A 45 4.00 -6.17 11.96
C ILE A 45 2.75 -6.77 12.62
N MET A 46 1.63 -6.04 12.57
CA MET A 46 0.36 -6.53 13.11
C MET A 46 -0.06 -7.82 12.42
N THR A 47 0.10 -7.90 11.10
CA THR A 47 -0.23 -9.11 10.33
C THR A 47 0.54 -10.31 10.85
N TYR A 48 1.83 -10.16 11.05
CA TYR A 48 2.66 -11.26 11.57
C TYR A 48 2.24 -11.69 12.97
N LEU A 49 2.01 -10.73 13.86
CA LEU A 49 1.66 -11.02 15.24
C LEU A 49 0.27 -11.64 15.37
N LEU A 50 -0.68 -11.19 14.55
CA LEU A 50 -2.09 -11.58 14.70
C LEU A 50 -2.53 -12.67 13.72
N LYS A 51 -1.60 -13.24 12.97
CA LYS A 51 -1.90 -14.24 11.92
C LYS A 51 -2.71 -15.44 12.42
N GLU A 52 -2.52 -15.85 13.68
CA GLU A 52 -3.24 -16.99 14.26
C GLU A 52 -4.72 -16.71 14.46
N HIS A 53 -5.12 -15.43 14.42
CA HIS A 53 -6.52 -15.03 14.60
C HIS A 53 -7.27 -14.85 13.29
N ALA A 54 -6.63 -15.14 12.14
CA ALA A 54 -7.30 -15.09 10.84
C ALA A 54 -8.38 -16.18 10.79
N ASN A 55 -9.50 -15.88 10.13
CA ASN A 55 -10.60 -16.83 9.97
C ASN A 55 -10.22 -18.04 9.13
N GLU A 56 -9.27 -17.86 8.22
CA GLU A 56 -8.78 -18.91 7.34
C GLU A 56 -7.26 -18.82 7.31
N LYS A 57 -6.60 -19.91 6.93
CA LYS A 57 -5.15 -19.90 6.78
C LYS A 57 -4.75 -18.90 5.70
N ILE A 58 -3.77 -18.05 5.99
CA ILE A 58 -3.27 -17.04 5.07
C ILE A 58 -1.80 -17.27 4.75
N ASP A 59 -1.39 -16.82 3.55
CA ASP A 59 0.03 -16.68 3.20
C ASP A 59 0.52 -15.40 3.88
N VAL A 60 1.24 -15.54 4.98
CA VAL A 60 1.65 -14.42 5.82
C VAL A 60 2.57 -13.45 5.08
N ALA A 61 3.56 -13.99 4.35
CA ALA A 61 4.50 -13.16 3.61
C ALA A 61 3.77 -12.32 2.54
N LYS A 62 2.84 -12.95 1.82
CA LYS A 62 2.03 -12.26 0.81
C LYS A 62 1.18 -11.16 1.44
N THR A 63 0.54 -11.46 2.58
CA THR A 63 -0.31 -10.50 3.28
C THR A 63 0.51 -9.31 3.77
N MET A 64 1.70 -9.57 4.32
CA MET A 64 2.60 -8.51 4.76
C MET A 64 3.00 -7.62 3.58
N MET A 65 3.29 -8.20 2.41
CA MET A 65 3.62 -7.42 1.22
C MET A 65 2.45 -6.57 0.75
N MET A 66 1.23 -7.09 0.81
CA MET A 66 0.04 -6.29 0.51
C MET A 66 -0.01 -5.05 1.40
N CYS A 67 0.20 -5.24 2.71
CA CYS A 67 0.21 -4.11 3.66
C CYS A 67 1.28 -3.09 3.28
N LEU A 68 2.47 -3.56 2.92
CA LEU A 68 3.61 -2.67 2.65
C LEU A 68 3.45 -1.87 1.37
N ILE A 69 2.72 -2.40 0.37
CA ILE A 69 2.63 -1.72 -0.94
C ILE A 69 1.29 -1.04 -1.19
N HIS A 70 0.29 -1.24 -0.33
CA HIS A 70 -1.09 -0.83 -0.66
C HIS A 70 -1.25 0.68 -0.84
N ASP A 71 -0.46 1.51 -0.15
CA ASP A 71 -0.58 2.97 -0.20
C ASP A 71 0.45 3.64 -1.12
N ILE A 72 1.30 2.88 -1.82
CA ILE A 72 2.31 3.46 -2.71
C ILE A 72 1.66 4.38 -3.76
N VAL A 73 0.48 4.02 -4.26
CA VAL A 73 -0.24 4.83 -5.25
C VAL A 73 -0.56 6.24 -4.73
N GLU A 74 -0.61 6.44 -3.43
CA GLU A 74 -0.91 7.76 -2.85
C GLU A 74 0.18 8.78 -3.11
N ILE A 75 1.37 8.35 -3.53
CA ILE A 75 2.41 9.29 -3.94
C ILE A 75 1.87 10.25 -5.01
N ASP A 76 1.08 9.73 -5.95
CA ASP A 76 0.45 10.55 -7.00
C ASP A 76 -1.00 10.88 -6.68
N ALA A 77 -1.75 9.91 -6.15
CA ALA A 77 -3.20 10.06 -5.96
C ALA A 77 -3.57 10.84 -4.69
N GLY A 78 -2.69 10.81 -3.69
CA GLY A 78 -2.94 11.44 -2.39
C GLY A 78 -3.85 10.59 -1.52
N ASP A 79 -3.92 10.94 -0.22
CA ASP A 79 -4.81 10.32 0.74
C ASP A 79 -6.16 11.05 0.69
N THR A 80 -7.23 10.34 0.34
CA THR A 80 -8.56 10.93 0.23
C THR A 80 -9.31 10.75 1.56
N TYR A 81 -9.64 11.87 2.18
CA TYR A 81 -10.40 11.87 3.43
C TYR A 81 -11.82 11.32 3.19
N ALA A 82 -12.33 10.52 4.13
CA ALA A 82 -13.60 9.80 3.97
C ALA A 82 -14.80 10.70 3.73
N TYR A 83 -14.75 11.95 4.20
CA TYR A 83 -15.85 12.90 4.02
C TYR A 83 -15.67 13.84 2.83
N ASP A 84 -14.61 13.67 2.05
CA ASP A 84 -14.38 14.43 0.82
C ASP A 84 -15.10 13.75 -0.34
N THR A 85 -16.37 14.10 -0.56
CA THR A 85 -17.18 13.44 -1.59
C THR A 85 -16.65 13.67 -3.00
N GLU A 86 -16.09 14.86 -3.28
CA GLU A 86 -15.49 15.13 -4.59
C GLU A 86 -14.20 14.34 -4.81
N GLY A 87 -13.36 14.25 -3.77
CA GLY A 87 -12.15 13.44 -3.83
C GLY A 87 -12.47 11.97 -4.04
N LEU A 88 -13.49 11.44 -3.37
CA LEU A 88 -13.90 10.05 -3.51
C LEU A 88 -14.38 9.72 -4.92
N LYS A 89 -15.06 10.65 -5.60
CA LYS A 89 -15.53 10.44 -6.97
C LYS A 89 -14.40 10.22 -7.96
N THR A 90 -13.23 10.83 -7.74
CA THR A 90 -12.10 10.74 -8.65
C THR A 90 -11.00 9.81 -8.16
N GLN A 91 -11.14 9.26 -6.95
CA GLN A 91 -10.09 8.46 -6.31
C GLN A 91 -9.65 7.28 -7.16
N LYS A 92 -10.62 6.51 -7.68
CA LYS A 92 -10.31 5.31 -8.47
C LYS A 92 -9.48 5.67 -9.71
N ALA A 93 -9.86 6.73 -10.42
CA ALA A 93 -9.14 7.16 -11.61
C ALA A 93 -7.72 7.63 -11.26
N ARG A 94 -7.57 8.38 -10.16
CA ARG A 94 -6.25 8.84 -9.72
C ARG A 94 -5.35 7.66 -9.34
N GLU A 95 -5.91 6.67 -8.63
CA GLU A 95 -5.16 5.48 -8.23
C GLU A 95 -4.75 4.63 -9.43
N ASP A 96 -5.63 4.50 -10.42
CA ASP A 96 -5.30 3.75 -11.64
C ASP A 96 -4.15 4.39 -12.41
N LEU A 97 -4.14 5.72 -12.54
CA LEU A 97 -3.05 6.44 -13.18
C LEU A 97 -1.74 6.32 -12.39
N ALA A 98 -1.84 6.45 -11.06
CA ALA A 98 -0.68 6.32 -10.18
C ALA A 98 -0.07 4.92 -10.26
N LYS A 99 -0.93 3.90 -10.25
CA LYS A 99 -0.51 2.51 -10.37
C LYS A 99 0.30 2.29 -11.64
N GLU A 100 -0.21 2.77 -12.77
CA GLU A 100 0.49 2.61 -14.04
C GLU A 100 1.82 3.35 -14.07
N ARG A 101 1.86 4.57 -13.59
CA ARG A 101 3.11 5.35 -13.60
C ARG A 101 4.17 4.76 -12.68
N ILE A 102 3.81 4.50 -11.43
CA ILE A 102 4.79 4.16 -10.41
C ILE A 102 5.33 2.74 -10.63
N TYR A 103 4.45 1.77 -10.81
CA TYR A 103 4.91 0.39 -10.98
C TYR A 103 5.60 0.16 -12.33
N SER A 104 5.37 1.03 -13.33
CA SER A 104 6.08 0.94 -14.61
C SER A 104 7.55 1.33 -14.50
N ILE A 105 7.98 1.90 -13.39
CA ILE A 105 9.40 2.16 -13.14
C ILE A 105 10.16 0.84 -12.99
N LEU A 106 9.49 -0.19 -12.47
CA LEU A 106 10.09 -1.51 -12.23
C LEU A 106 10.30 -2.30 -13.53
N PRO A 107 11.19 -3.30 -13.50
CA PRO A 107 11.21 -4.32 -14.57
C PRO A 107 9.84 -4.97 -14.72
N ASP A 108 9.50 -5.43 -15.93
CA ASP A 108 8.16 -5.93 -16.26
C ASP A 108 7.67 -7.05 -15.34
N ASP A 109 8.56 -7.96 -14.95
CA ASP A 109 8.18 -9.07 -14.08
C ASP A 109 7.79 -8.58 -12.68
N GLN A 110 8.53 -7.64 -12.13
CA GLN A 110 8.24 -7.08 -10.81
C GLN A 110 7.06 -6.13 -10.87
N LYS A 111 6.90 -5.37 -11.96
CA LYS A 111 5.71 -4.57 -12.18
C LYS A 111 4.45 -5.43 -12.10
N ALA A 112 4.44 -6.54 -12.85
CA ALA A 112 3.29 -7.43 -12.88
C ALA A 112 3.00 -8.03 -11.50
N GLU A 113 4.04 -8.42 -10.77
CA GLU A 113 3.90 -9.00 -9.44
C GLU A 113 3.28 -8.02 -8.45
N LEU A 114 3.79 -6.79 -8.39
CA LEU A 114 3.30 -5.82 -7.42
C LEU A 114 1.92 -5.28 -7.80
N ILE A 115 1.63 -5.12 -9.09
CA ILE A 115 0.29 -4.73 -9.53
C ILE A 115 -0.71 -5.83 -9.15
N ALA A 116 -0.35 -7.11 -9.32
CA ALA A 116 -1.24 -8.21 -8.94
C ALA A 116 -1.55 -8.18 -7.43
N LEU A 117 -0.54 -7.90 -6.59
CA LEU A 117 -0.76 -7.76 -5.15
C LEU A 117 -1.66 -6.59 -4.81
N PHE A 118 -1.45 -5.45 -5.45
CA PHE A 118 -2.27 -4.26 -5.25
C PHE A 118 -3.72 -4.55 -5.67
N ASP A 119 -3.91 -5.15 -6.84
CA ASP A 119 -5.25 -5.46 -7.34
C ASP A 119 -5.97 -6.48 -6.46
N GLU A 120 -5.24 -7.46 -5.93
CA GLU A 120 -5.80 -8.44 -4.99
C GLU A 120 -6.26 -7.75 -3.70
N PHE A 121 -5.46 -6.83 -3.18
CA PHE A 121 -5.83 -6.05 -2.00
C PHE A 121 -7.10 -5.25 -2.26
N GLU A 122 -7.15 -4.52 -3.39
CA GLU A 122 -8.29 -3.69 -3.73
C GLU A 122 -9.57 -4.51 -3.92
N ALA A 123 -9.48 -5.70 -4.53
CA ALA A 123 -10.63 -6.57 -4.74
C ALA A 123 -11.22 -7.09 -3.42
N ASN A 124 -10.40 -7.25 -2.39
CA ASN A 124 -10.83 -7.64 -1.05
C ASN A 124 -11.65 -8.94 -1.04
N GLU A 125 -11.23 -9.92 -1.84
CA GLU A 125 -11.97 -11.19 -1.99
C GLU A 125 -11.23 -12.40 -1.43
N THR A 126 -9.89 -12.34 -1.35
CA THR A 126 -9.09 -13.45 -0.83
C THR A 126 -8.94 -13.36 0.69
N PRO A 127 -8.64 -14.48 1.37
CA PRO A 127 -8.36 -14.43 2.82
C PRO A 127 -7.25 -13.43 3.16
N GLU A 128 -6.19 -13.40 2.35
CA GLU A 128 -5.06 -12.46 2.56
C GLU A 128 -5.53 -11.02 2.45
N ALA A 129 -6.29 -10.69 1.40
CA ALA A 129 -6.79 -9.33 1.21
C ALA A 129 -7.72 -8.91 2.34
N ARG A 130 -8.63 -9.79 2.74
CA ARG A 130 -9.55 -9.50 3.86
C ARG A 130 -8.80 -9.28 5.16
N PHE A 131 -7.76 -10.08 5.43
CA PHE A 131 -6.96 -9.91 6.63
C PHE A 131 -6.17 -8.60 6.60
N ALA A 132 -5.59 -8.25 5.44
CA ALA A 132 -4.87 -6.98 5.27
C ALA A 132 -5.81 -5.79 5.51
N HIS A 133 -7.04 -5.84 4.97
CA HIS A 133 -8.03 -4.78 5.21
C HIS A 133 -8.41 -4.69 6.69
N ALA A 134 -8.50 -5.82 7.39
CA ALA A 134 -8.78 -5.80 8.84
C ALA A 134 -7.65 -5.09 9.60
N MET A 135 -6.39 -5.32 9.21
CA MET A 135 -5.25 -4.63 9.83
C MET A 135 -5.25 -3.14 9.51
N ASP A 136 -5.69 -2.76 8.30
CA ASP A 136 -5.80 -1.37 7.88
C ASP A 136 -6.81 -0.60 8.72
N ASN A 137 -7.87 -1.26 9.15
CA ASN A 137 -8.96 -0.66 9.92
C ASN A 137 -8.80 -0.79 11.44
N PHE A 138 -7.72 -1.36 11.87
CA PHE A 138 -7.49 -1.67 13.29
C PHE A 138 -7.16 -0.39 14.13
#